data_591de2c1fbb26cc9363643024137a11c
#
_entry.id   591de2c1fbb26cc9363643024137a11c
#
_cell.length_a   1.000
_cell.length_b   1.000
_cell.length_c   1.000
_cell.angle_alpha   90.00
_cell.angle_beta   90.00
_cell.angle_gamma   90.00
#
_symmetry.space_group_name_H-M   'P 1'
#
loop_
_entity.id
_entity.type
_entity.pdbx_description
1 polymer ?
#
loop_
_entity_poly.entity_id
_entity_poly.type
_entity_poly.pdbx_seq_one_letter_code
_entity_poly.pdbx_strand_id
1 'polypeptide(L)'
;MDATRERRGSTRVPLECGCTLSRRLGSPVQGRTVDVGPGGMRVATQRPLSEDEVLEFELPPPAGPGVRGWARVLRQQAYGVYALRFERLSEEAREALLRLSG
;
A
#
# COMPACT_ATOMS: atom_id res chain seq x y z
N MET A 1 13.60 1.31 25.84
CA MET A 1 13.51 1.57 25.40
C MET A 1 13.17 1.83 24.32
N ASP A 2 13.23 1.78 23.79
CA ASP A 2 12.98 1.90 22.61
C ASP A 2 11.72 1.51 22.13
N ALA A 3 10.72 1.20 22.92
CA ALA A 3 9.42 0.82 22.54
C ALA A 3 8.78 1.87 21.65
N THR A 4 9.05 3.10 21.93
CA THR A 4 8.47 4.16 21.15
C THR A 4 8.91 4.12 19.73
N ARG A 5 10.19 3.91 19.53
CA ARG A 5 10.69 3.83 18.22
C ARG A 5 10.19 2.65 17.50
N GLU A 6 10.09 1.55 18.21
CA GLU A 6 9.65 0.35 17.62
C GLU A 6 8.28 0.43 17.11
N ARG A 7 7.42 1.14 17.81
CA ARG A 7 6.06 1.27 17.37
C ARG A 7 5.96 1.81 15.99
N ARG A 8 6.77 2.81 15.69
CA ARG A 8 6.67 3.41 14.41
C ARG A 8 7.19 2.53 13.33
N GLY A 9 8.32 1.88 13.55
CA GLY A 9 8.88 1.08 12.51
C GLY A 9 8.28 -0.28 12.42
N SER A 10 7.83 -0.80 13.52
CA SER A 10 7.44 -2.19 13.55
C SER A 10 6.05 -2.44 13.02
N THR A 11 5.32 -1.41 12.66
CA THR A 11 3.99 -1.64 12.15
C THR A 11 4.00 -2.05 10.69
N ARG A 12 5.15 -1.97 10.02
CA ARG A 12 5.22 -2.43 8.64
C ARG A 12 5.53 -3.89 8.60
N VAL A 13 4.80 -4.60 7.76
CA VAL A 13 4.93 -6.04 7.64
C VAL A 13 5.28 -6.35 6.20
N PRO A 14 6.31 -7.15 5.96
CA PRO A 14 6.58 -7.59 4.59
C PRO A 14 5.39 -8.35 4.05
N LEU A 15 5.00 -8.00 2.85
CA LEU A 15 3.88 -8.65 2.22
C LEU A 15 4.09 -8.59 0.73
N GLU A 16 4.27 -9.75 0.12
CA GLU A 16 4.45 -9.82 -1.32
C GLU A 16 3.22 -10.37 -1.94
N CYS A 17 2.41 -9.55 -2.51
CA CYS A 17 1.26 -10.03 -3.27
C CYS A 17 1.01 -9.04 -4.38
N GLY A 18 0.28 -9.50 -5.39
CA GLY A 18 -0.08 -8.61 -6.47
C GLY A 18 -1.00 -7.53 -5.99
N CYS A 19 -0.96 -6.39 -6.64
CA CYS A 19 -1.94 -5.34 -6.36
C CYS A 19 -2.25 -4.62 -7.65
N THR A 20 -3.46 -4.12 -7.75
CA THR A 20 -3.91 -3.37 -8.90
C THR A 20 -4.06 -1.91 -8.48
N LEU A 21 -3.46 -1.03 -9.26
CA LEU A 21 -3.53 0.40 -8.99
C LEU A 21 -4.27 1.04 -10.14
N SER A 22 -5.44 1.57 -9.84
CA SER A 22 -6.29 2.16 -10.88
C SER A 22 -6.12 3.66 -10.88
N ARG A 23 -5.77 4.19 -12.03
CA ARG A 23 -5.52 5.61 -12.19
C ARG A 23 -6.78 6.29 -12.64
N ARG A 24 -6.85 7.59 -12.38
CA ARG A 24 -8.00 8.34 -12.85
C ARG A 24 -8.07 8.34 -14.36
N LEU A 25 -6.92 8.44 -14.99
CA LEU A 25 -6.83 8.41 -16.44
C LEU A 25 -5.82 7.35 -16.81
N GLY A 26 -6.15 6.55 -17.79
CA GLY A 26 -5.24 5.56 -18.28
C GLY A 26 -5.55 4.18 -17.74
N SER A 27 -4.75 3.24 -18.15
CA SER A 27 -4.95 1.84 -17.78
C SER A 27 -4.48 1.58 -16.37
N PRO A 28 -5.07 0.60 -15.69
CA PRO A 28 -4.58 0.22 -14.38
C PRO A 28 -3.14 -0.27 -14.45
N VAL A 29 -2.43 -0.10 -13.37
CA VAL A 29 -1.05 -0.53 -13.26
C VAL A 29 -1.01 -1.74 -12.34
N GLN A 30 -0.36 -2.78 -12.78
CA GLN A 30 -0.17 -3.95 -11.94
C GLN A 30 1.13 -3.81 -11.18
N GLY A 31 1.09 -4.11 -9.90
CA GLY A 31 2.27 -4.02 -9.08
C GLY A 31 2.31 -5.15 -8.08
N ARG A 32 3.32 -5.12 -7.25
CA ARG A 32 3.45 -6.06 -6.15
C ARG A 32 3.78 -5.28 -4.90
N THR A 33 3.13 -5.63 -3.81
CA THR A 33 3.46 -4.98 -2.55
C THR A 33 4.83 -5.45 -2.07
N VAL A 34 5.51 -4.55 -1.40
CA VAL A 34 6.77 -4.86 -0.74
C VAL A 34 6.50 -4.99 0.75
N ASP A 35 5.81 -4.03 1.31
CA ASP A 35 5.39 -4.11 2.68
C ASP A 35 4.13 -3.26 2.85
N VAL A 36 3.42 -3.51 3.94
CA VAL A 36 2.17 -2.86 4.23
C VAL A 36 2.14 -2.51 5.71
N GLY A 37 1.63 -1.35 6.03
CA GLY A 37 1.41 -0.94 7.41
C GLY A 37 0.08 -0.23 7.51
N PRO A 38 -0.28 0.26 8.67
CA PRO A 38 -1.58 0.90 8.85
C PRO A 38 -1.70 2.23 8.12
N GLY A 39 -0.59 2.87 7.84
CA GLY A 39 -0.64 4.19 7.19
C GLY A 39 -0.34 4.18 5.71
N GLY A 40 0.19 3.07 5.19
CA GLY A 40 0.56 3.04 3.79
C GLY A 40 1.24 1.76 3.41
N MET A 41 1.77 1.75 2.20
CA MET A 41 2.43 0.56 1.69
C MET A 41 3.50 0.98 0.70
N ARG A 42 4.42 0.07 0.44
CA ARG A 42 5.37 0.26 -0.65
C ARG A 42 5.05 -0.77 -1.72
N VAL A 43 5.09 -0.34 -2.95
CA VAL A 43 4.76 -1.20 -4.08
C VAL A 43 5.86 -1.10 -5.13
N ALA A 44 6.08 -2.20 -5.79
CA ALA A 44 6.98 -2.25 -6.94
C ALA A 44 6.14 -2.32 -8.19
N THR A 45 6.43 -1.47 -9.15
CA THR A 45 5.68 -1.45 -10.40
C THR A 45 6.64 -1.38 -11.57
N GLN A 46 6.18 -1.84 -12.72
CA GLN A 46 6.96 -1.71 -13.92
C GLN A 46 6.66 -0.42 -14.67
N ARG A 47 5.52 0.19 -14.36
CA ARG A 47 5.16 1.46 -14.97
C ARG A 47 5.35 2.55 -13.95
N PRO A 48 5.83 3.71 -14.37
CA PRO A 48 6.07 4.78 -13.40
C PRO A 48 4.78 5.37 -12.86
N LEU A 49 4.84 5.75 -11.61
CA LEU A 49 3.76 6.48 -10.96
C LEU A 49 4.23 7.90 -10.74
N SER A 50 3.28 8.82 -10.64
CA SER A 50 3.62 10.22 -10.44
C SER A 50 3.47 10.59 -8.99
N GLU A 51 4.38 11.45 -8.52
CA GLU A 51 4.27 11.98 -7.17
C GLU A 51 2.94 12.68 -7.01
N ASP A 52 2.32 12.48 -5.86
CA ASP A 52 1.04 13.08 -5.51
C ASP A 52 -0.15 12.51 -6.28
N GLU A 53 0.09 11.54 -7.12
CA GLU A 53 -1.01 10.90 -7.83
C GLU A 53 -1.85 10.10 -6.83
N VAL A 54 -3.17 10.18 -6.96
CA VAL A 54 -4.07 9.42 -6.09
C VAL A 54 -4.63 8.27 -6.90
N LEU A 55 -4.49 7.08 -6.35
CA LEU A 55 -4.84 5.85 -7.05
C LEU A 55 -5.80 5.04 -6.19
N GLU A 56 -6.67 4.33 -6.85
CA GLU A 56 -7.46 3.33 -6.14
C GLU A 56 -6.66 2.04 -6.18
N PHE A 57 -6.46 1.41 -5.02
CA PHE A 57 -5.70 0.18 -4.97
C PHE A 57 -6.60 -0.96 -4.57
N GLU A 58 -6.18 -2.15 -4.98
CA GLU A 58 -6.91 -3.34 -4.62
C GLU A 58 -5.89 -4.44 -4.36
N LEU A 59 -5.98 -5.04 -3.18
CA LEU A 59 -5.16 -6.18 -2.81
C LEU A 59 -6.07 -7.39 -2.72
N PRO A 60 -5.79 -8.42 -3.51
CA PRO A 60 -6.66 -9.60 -3.50
C PRO A 60 -6.38 -10.48 -2.29
N PRO A 61 -7.17 -11.51 -2.07
CA PRO A 61 -6.83 -12.50 -1.08
C PRO A 61 -5.45 -13.07 -1.37
N PRO A 62 -4.72 -13.51 -0.35
CA PRO A 62 -5.18 -13.85 0.98
C PRO A 62 -5.18 -12.70 1.96
N ALA A 63 -5.22 -11.48 1.51
CA ALA A 63 -5.36 -10.37 2.41
C ALA A 63 -6.80 -10.28 2.90
N GLY A 64 -7.41 -11.41 3.20
CA GLY A 64 -8.79 -11.46 3.66
C GLY A 64 -9.72 -11.41 2.48
N PRO A 65 -10.85 -10.76 2.58
CA PRO A 65 -11.79 -10.66 1.46
C PRO A 65 -11.29 -9.71 0.37
N GLY A 66 -10.05 -9.28 0.49
CA GLY A 66 -9.54 -8.27 -0.41
C GLY A 66 -9.57 -6.93 0.29
N VAL A 67 -8.64 -6.08 -0.06
CA VAL A 67 -8.56 -4.75 0.54
C VAL A 67 -8.59 -3.75 -0.58
N ARG A 68 -9.47 -2.77 -0.45
CA ARG A 68 -9.60 -1.71 -1.42
C ARG A 68 -9.53 -0.38 -0.74
N GLY A 69 -9.01 0.60 -1.41
CA GLY A 69 -8.97 1.93 -0.87
C GLY A 69 -8.30 2.88 -1.82
N TRP A 70 -8.02 4.07 -1.34
CA TRP A 70 -7.36 5.11 -2.11
C TRP A 70 -6.04 5.42 -1.44
N ALA A 71 -5.03 5.64 -2.25
CA ALA A 71 -3.69 5.95 -1.75
C ALA A 71 -3.08 7.04 -2.60
N ARG A 72 -2.19 7.79 -1.99
CA ARG A 72 -1.47 8.86 -2.68
C ARG A 72 -0.01 8.46 -2.76
N VAL A 73 0.57 8.65 -3.94
CA VAL A 73 1.98 8.38 -4.15
C VAL A 73 2.79 9.47 -3.48
N LEU A 74 3.63 9.08 -2.52
CA LEU A 74 4.47 10.05 -1.84
C LEU A 74 5.74 10.31 -2.62
N ARG A 75 6.43 9.25 -2.98
CA ARG A 75 7.65 9.40 -3.74
C ARG A 75 8.15 8.04 -4.19
N GLN A 76 9.06 8.06 -5.13
CA GLN A 76 9.78 6.87 -5.52
C GLN A 76 10.95 6.70 -4.56
N GLN A 77 11.03 5.55 -3.94
CA GLN A 77 12.08 5.29 -2.96
C GLN A 77 13.26 4.59 -3.56
N ALA A 78 13.01 3.78 -4.59
CA ALA A 78 14.06 3.10 -5.31
C ALA A 78 13.53 2.88 -6.71
N TYR A 79 14.38 2.42 -7.60
CA TYR A 79 13.95 2.20 -8.97
C TYR A 79 12.76 1.24 -8.95
N GLY A 80 11.63 1.72 -9.48
CA GLY A 80 10.44 0.91 -9.55
C GLY A 80 9.69 0.70 -8.25
N VAL A 81 10.12 1.29 -7.16
CA VAL A 81 9.47 1.11 -5.86
C VAL A 81 8.97 2.45 -5.36
N TYR A 82 7.69 2.49 -5.02
CA TYR A 82 7.05 3.72 -4.61
C TYR A 82 6.43 3.58 -3.24
N ALA A 83 6.52 4.64 -2.45
CA ALA A 83 5.86 4.71 -1.16
C ALA A 83 4.51 5.38 -1.35
N LEU A 84 3.46 4.71 -0.87
CA LEU A 84 2.10 5.21 -0.97
C LEU A 84 1.53 5.37 0.41
N ARG A 85 0.75 6.44 0.61
CA ARG A 85 0.06 6.69 1.86
C ARG A 85 -1.42 6.47 1.64
N PHE A 86 -2.07 5.74 2.55
CA PHE A 86 -3.50 5.52 2.43
C PHE A 86 -4.23 6.83 2.69
N GLU A 87 -5.16 7.15 1.78
CA GLU A 87 -5.94 8.37 1.90
C GLU A 87 -7.33 8.08 2.40
N ARG A 88 -7.92 6.99 1.90
CA ARG A 88 -9.25 6.61 2.29
C ARG A 88 -9.34 5.11 2.37
N LEU A 89 -9.79 4.63 3.50
CA LEU A 89 -10.00 3.21 3.71
C LEU A 89 -11.36 3.04 4.34
N SER A 90 -12.09 2.01 3.91
CA SER A 90 -13.28 1.62 4.63
C SER A 90 -12.85 1.03 5.96
N GLU A 91 -13.79 0.90 6.87
CA GLU A 91 -13.46 0.28 8.13
C GLU A 91 -13.05 -1.15 7.93
N GLU A 92 -13.68 -1.84 7.00
CA GLU A 92 -13.32 -3.21 6.72
C GLU A 92 -11.90 -3.32 6.20
N ALA A 93 -11.52 -2.40 5.32
CA ALA A 93 -10.16 -2.42 4.78
C ALA A 93 -9.15 -2.12 5.88
N ARG A 94 -9.48 -1.18 6.75
CA ARG A 94 -8.59 -0.84 7.84
C ARG A 94 -8.38 -2.03 8.76
N GLU A 95 -9.46 -2.73 9.07
CA GLU A 95 -9.35 -3.90 9.92
C GLU A 95 -8.55 -5.01 9.27
N ALA A 96 -8.76 -5.20 7.97
CA ALA A 96 -8.00 -6.21 7.25
C ALA A 96 -6.52 -5.89 7.27
N LEU A 97 -6.17 -4.63 7.09
CA LEU A 97 -4.77 -4.25 7.13
C LEU A 97 -4.17 -4.40 8.52
N LEU A 98 -4.97 -4.12 9.55
CA LEU A 98 -4.49 -4.33 10.90
C LEU A 98 -4.21 -5.80 11.18
N ARG A 99 -5.05 -6.67 10.64
CA ARG A 99 -4.82 -8.10 10.82
C ARG A 99 -3.54 -8.54 10.13
N LEU A 100 -3.25 -7.97 8.98
CA LEU A 100 -2.01 -8.30 8.30
C LEU A 100 -0.81 -7.79 9.09
N SER A 101 -0.95 -6.64 9.73
CA SER A 101 0.15 -6.04 10.45
C SER A 101 0.35 -6.64 11.82
N GLY A 102 -0.63 -7.25 12.33
CA GLY A 102 -0.56 -7.76 13.66
C GLY A 102 -0.61 -9.20 13.72
#